data_827128fa7cf006f10c49a5ae0f8f00cb
#
_entry.id   827128fa7cf006f10c49a5ae0f8f00cb
#
_cell.length_a   1.000
_cell.length_b   1.000
_cell.length_c   1.000
_cell.angle_alpha   90.00
_cell.angle_beta   90.00
_cell.angle_gamma   90.00
#
_symmetry.space_group_name_H-M   'P 1'
#
loop_
_entity.id
_entity.type
_entity.pdbx_description
1 polymer ?
#
loop_
_entity_poly.entity_id
_entity_poly.type
_entity_poly.pdbx_seq_one_letter_code
_entity_poly.pdbx_strand_id
1 'polypeptide(L)'
;MNLKNCIAILIFFISCTSWAQPQPGFISPENKSLLYTGRIDFSNPSSPSISWPGTSIKANFTGKVLKVILDDQSGKNYFSVIVDDEIYHPFVIKAKKGQHEYTISTSLPEGKHSVEIYKRTEGEEGYSLFKGLVIDGKLLNPPARFKRRIEIYGDSITSGMGNEAADNARDDLLSEKNNYWAYASIAARELNAELHTISQSGIGIMISWFPFIMPQFYDQLSAVGNNDTQWDFSKWTPDLVIVNLFQNDSWLVDRDKKLQPFPSDEQKIQAYVDFVRSIRAKYPKAQIICALGSMDATANDKWPNYIKAAVEKMKQDYRDKKIDTLFFDFTGYGQHPRVAQNKANAKKLVNFVRKKMNW
;
A
#
# COMPACT_ATOMS: atom_id res chain seq x y z
N MET A 1 -75.55 -55.48 -21.38
CA MET A 1 -74.08 -55.76 -21.36
C MET A 1 -73.35 -54.46 -21.32
N ASN A 2 -72.93 -54.02 -20.13
CA ASN A 2 -72.28 -52.70 -19.92
C ASN A 2 -70.75 -52.84 -19.80
N LEU A 3 -70.02 -52.27 -20.73
CA LEU A 3 -68.56 -52.19 -20.68
C LEU A 3 -68.20 -50.97 -19.86
N LYS A 4 -67.57 -51.16 -18.69
CA LYS A 4 -66.98 -50.05 -17.89
C LYS A 4 -65.60 -49.80 -18.38
N ASN A 5 -65.33 -48.54 -18.89
CA ASN A 5 -64.03 -48.01 -19.21
C ASN A 5 -63.26 -47.63 -17.93
N CYS A 6 -62.17 -48.30 -17.65
CA CYS A 6 -61.20 -47.90 -16.63
C CYS A 6 -60.14 -46.99 -17.29
N ILE A 7 -60.17 -45.70 -16.95
CA ILE A 7 -59.13 -44.75 -17.31
C ILE A 7 -58.07 -44.85 -16.21
N ALA A 8 -56.89 -45.34 -16.56
CA ALA A 8 -55.71 -45.30 -15.68
C ALA A 8 -54.99 -43.92 -15.85
N ILE A 9 -55.04 -43.14 -14.77
CA ILE A 9 -54.29 -41.85 -14.71
C ILE A 9 -52.84 -42.15 -14.29
N LEU A 10 -51.88 -41.96 -15.21
CA LEU A 10 -50.45 -42.09 -14.95
C LEU A 10 -50.01 -40.79 -14.34
N ILE A 11 -49.74 -40.76 -13.03
CA ILE A 11 -49.16 -39.57 -12.35
C ILE A 11 -47.63 -39.63 -12.53
N PHE A 12 -47.08 -38.74 -13.37
CA PHE A 12 -45.65 -38.52 -13.48
C PHE A 12 -45.17 -37.70 -12.27
N PHE A 13 -44.48 -38.34 -11.34
CA PHE A 13 -43.70 -37.61 -10.32
C PHE A 13 -42.44 -37.03 -10.96
N ILE A 14 -42.43 -35.72 -11.26
CA ILE A 14 -41.21 -34.98 -11.59
C ILE A 14 -40.49 -34.73 -10.26
N SER A 15 -39.51 -35.55 -9.97
CA SER A 15 -38.57 -35.28 -8.86
C SER A 15 -37.67 -34.10 -9.25
N CYS A 16 -38.01 -32.88 -8.82
CA CYS A 16 -37.10 -31.76 -8.82
C CYS A 16 -35.95 -32.05 -7.84
N THR A 17 -34.84 -32.53 -8.35
CA THR A 17 -33.59 -32.52 -7.62
C THR A 17 -33.16 -31.07 -7.46
N SER A 18 -33.50 -30.44 -6.36
CA SER A 18 -32.92 -29.17 -5.96
C SER A 18 -31.43 -29.42 -5.69
N TRP A 19 -30.57 -28.93 -6.57
CA TRP A 19 -29.13 -28.89 -6.33
C TRP A 19 -28.92 -27.90 -5.18
N ALA A 20 -28.63 -28.42 -3.99
CA ALA A 20 -28.28 -27.58 -2.85
C ALA A 20 -27.05 -26.75 -3.22
N GLN A 21 -27.20 -25.44 -3.24
CA GLN A 21 -26.05 -24.52 -3.43
C GLN A 21 -25.06 -24.78 -2.29
N PRO A 22 -23.76 -24.88 -2.58
CA PRO A 22 -22.74 -24.99 -1.54
C PRO A 22 -22.93 -23.87 -0.52
N GLN A 23 -22.95 -24.21 0.76
CA GLN A 23 -22.99 -23.18 1.80
C GLN A 23 -21.65 -22.45 1.83
N PRO A 24 -21.64 -21.10 1.90
CA PRO A 24 -20.39 -20.34 2.00
C PRO A 24 -19.52 -20.81 3.15
N GLY A 25 -18.25 -21.10 2.87
CA GLY A 25 -17.25 -21.51 3.85
C GLY A 25 -16.37 -20.37 4.34
N PHE A 26 -16.10 -20.33 5.63
CA PHE A 26 -15.19 -19.39 6.25
C PHE A 26 -13.73 -19.78 6.00
N ILE A 27 -12.91 -18.82 5.59
CA ILE A 27 -11.47 -18.95 5.41
C ILE A 27 -10.75 -18.13 6.48
N SER A 28 -10.10 -18.84 7.40
CA SER A 28 -9.31 -18.22 8.47
C SER A 28 -8.13 -17.41 7.91
N PRO A 29 -7.74 -16.29 8.57
CA PRO A 29 -6.51 -15.55 8.25
C PRO A 29 -5.24 -16.40 8.29
N GLU A 30 -5.22 -17.49 9.06
CA GLU A 30 -4.08 -18.41 9.18
C GLU A 30 -3.90 -19.35 7.99
N ASN A 31 -4.83 -19.31 7.02
CA ASN A 31 -4.79 -20.22 5.87
C ASN A 31 -3.57 -19.92 5.00
N LYS A 32 -2.75 -20.96 4.76
CA LYS A 32 -1.48 -20.83 4.01
C LYS A 32 -1.66 -20.49 2.52
N SER A 33 -2.88 -20.58 1.99
CA SER A 33 -3.21 -20.12 0.64
C SER A 33 -3.48 -18.62 0.55
N LEU A 34 -3.44 -17.89 1.66
CA LEU A 34 -3.46 -16.42 1.67
C LEU A 34 -2.03 -15.90 1.56
N LEU A 35 -1.82 -14.98 0.63
CA LEU A 35 -0.53 -14.33 0.42
C LEU A 35 -0.58 -12.90 0.97
N TYR A 36 0.18 -12.66 2.02
CA TYR A 36 0.29 -11.35 2.66
C TYR A 36 1.51 -10.58 2.16
N THR A 37 1.36 -9.27 1.92
CA THR A 37 2.45 -8.36 1.53
C THR A 37 2.33 -7.06 2.35
N GLY A 38 3.44 -6.58 2.89
CA GLY A 38 3.52 -5.39 3.75
C GLY A 38 4.01 -5.72 5.15
N ARG A 39 4.23 -4.70 5.98
CA ARG A 39 4.48 -4.87 7.41
C ARG A 39 3.15 -5.14 8.12
N ILE A 40 2.94 -6.34 8.56
CA ILE A 40 1.71 -6.82 9.18
C ILE A 40 2.04 -7.37 10.55
N ASP A 41 1.27 -7.02 11.57
CA ASP A 41 1.40 -7.57 12.90
C ASP A 41 0.62 -8.88 13.01
N PHE A 42 1.34 -10.00 13.12
CA PHE A 42 0.84 -11.36 13.31
C PHE A 42 0.94 -11.83 14.77
N SER A 43 1.02 -10.92 15.75
CA SER A 43 0.99 -11.30 17.18
C SER A 43 -0.28 -12.09 17.52
N ASN A 44 -1.38 -11.82 16.82
CA ASN A 44 -2.56 -12.69 16.76
C ASN A 44 -2.76 -13.21 15.34
N PRO A 45 -2.31 -14.43 15.00
CA PRO A 45 -2.41 -14.96 13.65
C PRO A 45 -3.85 -15.13 13.12
N SER A 46 -4.83 -15.34 14.01
CA SER A 46 -6.24 -15.43 13.60
C SER A 46 -6.88 -14.06 13.32
N SER A 47 -6.13 -12.98 13.49
CA SER A 47 -6.63 -11.62 13.36
C SER A 47 -5.46 -10.63 13.15
N PRO A 48 -4.65 -10.81 12.05
CA PRO A 48 -3.48 -9.96 11.78
C PRO A 48 -3.89 -8.50 11.61
N SER A 49 -3.06 -7.60 12.16
CA SER A 49 -3.30 -6.16 12.13
C SER A 49 -2.62 -5.52 10.92
N ILE A 50 -3.40 -4.75 10.16
CA ILE A 50 -3.00 -4.06 8.94
C ILE A 50 -3.09 -2.54 9.19
N SER A 51 -1.95 -1.85 9.17
CA SER A 51 -1.91 -0.40 9.42
C SER A 51 -1.25 0.39 8.28
N TRP A 52 -0.21 -0.16 7.64
CA TRP A 52 0.54 0.51 6.58
C TRP A 52 -0.24 0.61 5.27
N PRO A 53 -0.13 1.73 4.51
CA PRO A 53 -0.70 1.82 3.16
C PRO A 53 -0.02 0.80 2.24
N GLY A 54 -0.73 0.32 1.23
CA GLY A 54 -0.18 -0.65 0.30
C GLY A 54 -0.08 -2.09 0.81
N THR A 55 -0.45 -2.32 2.08
CA THR A 55 -0.58 -3.70 2.58
C THR A 55 -1.64 -4.44 1.81
N SER A 56 -1.34 -5.65 1.35
CA SER A 56 -2.29 -6.45 0.59
C SER A 56 -2.38 -7.91 1.04
N ILE A 57 -3.56 -8.48 0.81
CA ILE A 57 -3.87 -9.89 1.03
C ILE A 57 -4.40 -10.44 -0.28
N LYS A 58 -3.76 -11.49 -0.81
CA LYS A 58 -4.14 -12.11 -2.09
C LYS A 58 -4.53 -13.56 -1.89
N ALA A 59 -5.49 -14.00 -2.69
CA ALA A 59 -5.87 -15.42 -2.75
C ALA A 59 -6.36 -15.80 -4.15
N ASN A 60 -6.24 -17.08 -4.49
CA ASN A 60 -6.94 -17.68 -5.62
C ASN A 60 -8.03 -18.61 -5.08
N PHE A 61 -9.18 -18.60 -5.70
CA PHE A 61 -10.33 -19.37 -5.23
C PHE A 61 -11.25 -19.82 -6.38
N THR A 62 -12.23 -20.66 -6.08
CA THR A 62 -13.38 -20.96 -6.93
C THR A 62 -14.66 -20.60 -6.19
N GLY A 63 -15.75 -20.39 -6.93
CA GLY A 63 -17.07 -20.09 -6.36
C GLY A 63 -17.59 -18.75 -6.83
N LYS A 64 -18.86 -18.47 -6.52
CA LYS A 64 -19.59 -17.27 -6.96
C LYS A 64 -19.69 -16.21 -5.89
N VAL A 65 -19.47 -16.61 -4.63
CA VAL A 65 -19.60 -15.74 -3.46
C VAL A 65 -18.22 -15.38 -2.96
N LEU A 66 -17.99 -14.08 -2.73
CA LEU A 66 -16.82 -13.56 -2.05
C LEU A 66 -17.25 -12.49 -1.06
N LYS A 67 -16.86 -12.68 0.21
CA LYS A 67 -17.03 -11.67 1.25
C LYS A 67 -15.71 -11.49 2.00
N VAL A 68 -15.49 -10.29 2.52
CA VAL A 68 -14.31 -9.90 3.31
C VAL A 68 -14.78 -9.51 4.71
N ILE A 69 -14.11 -10.02 5.74
CA ILE A 69 -14.42 -9.66 7.13
C ILE A 69 -13.26 -8.83 7.68
N LEU A 70 -13.57 -7.61 8.10
CA LEU A 70 -12.63 -6.68 8.73
C LEU A 70 -13.19 -6.22 10.06
N ASP A 71 -12.30 -5.97 11.04
CA ASP A 71 -12.60 -5.26 12.27
C ASP A 71 -11.77 -3.98 12.29
N ASP A 72 -12.41 -2.85 12.03
CA ASP A 72 -11.73 -1.56 11.84
C ASP A 72 -11.76 -0.72 13.10
N GLN A 73 -10.59 -0.18 13.47
CA GLN A 73 -10.44 0.61 14.69
C GLN A 73 -11.26 1.91 14.66
N SER A 74 -11.27 2.60 13.56
CA SER A 74 -11.72 3.99 13.46
C SER A 74 -12.97 4.22 12.63
N GLY A 75 -13.23 3.35 11.63
CA GLY A 75 -14.23 3.55 10.60
C GLY A 75 -13.77 4.51 9.48
N LYS A 76 -12.47 4.77 9.38
CA LYS A 76 -11.89 5.71 8.41
C LYS A 76 -11.07 5.04 7.32
N ASN A 77 -10.74 3.75 7.47
CA ASN A 77 -9.95 3.04 6.48
C ASN A 77 -10.73 2.72 5.21
N TYR A 78 -10.00 2.71 4.09
CA TYR A 78 -10.53 2.30 2.79
C TYR A 78 -9.68 1.19 2.21
N PHE A 79 -10.35 0.23 1.55
CA PHE A 79 -9.70 -0.89 0.86
C PHE A 79 -10.23 -1.00 -0.57
N SER A 80 -9.35 -1.31 -1.51
CA SER A 80 -9.74 -1.79 -2.84
C SER A 80 -9.75 -3.31 -2.82
N VAL A 81 -10.86 -3.93 -3.19
CA VAL A 81 -10.94 -5.37 -3.43
C VAL A 81 -10.99 -5.59 -4.93
N ILE A 82 -9.89 -6.08 -5.47
CA ILE A 82 -9.65 -6.30 -6.89
C ILE A 82 -9.90 -7.78 -7.15
N VAL A 83 -10.88 -8.10 -7.99
CA VAL A 83 -11.21 -9.46 -8.40
C VAL A 83 -10.78 -9.63 -9.85
N ASP A 84 -10.09 -10.73 -10.17
CA ASP A 84 -9.67 -11.10 -11.53
C ASP A 84 -8.90 -9.98 -12.26
N ASP A 85 -8.03 -9.31 -11.51
CA ASP A 85 -7.18 -8.20 -11.99
C ASP A 85 -7.96 -6.99 -12.55
N GLU A 86 -9.26 -6.83 -12.21
CA GLU A 86 -10.05 -5.64 -12.59
C GLU A 86 -9.64 -4.42 -11.74
N ILE A 87 -8.50 -3.84 -12.10
CA ILE A 87 -7.86 -2.75 -11.33
C ILE A 87 -8.55 -1.39 -11.48
N TYR A 88 -9.35 -1.19 -12.53
CA TYR A 88 -10.00 0.10 -12.81
C TYR A 88 -11.36 0.24 -12.15
N HIS A 89 -12.03 -0.88 -11.84
CA HIS A 89 -13.33 -0.90 -11.18
C HIS A 89 -13.32 -1.83 -9.95
N PRO A 90 -12.40 -1.64 -8.98
CA PRO A 90 -12.37 -2.47 -7.78
C PRO A 90 -13.61 -2.23 -6.94
N PHE A 91 -14.02 -3.23 -6.19
CA PHE A 91 -14.98 -2.98 -5.11
C PHE A 91 -14.29 -2.19 -4.00
N VAL A 92 -14.81 -1.01 -3.65
CA VAL A 92 -14.22 -0.16 -2.61
C VAL A 92 -14.96 -0.38 -1.30
N ILE A 93 -14.26 -0.91 -0.31
CA ILE A 93 -14.75 -0.98 1.07
C ILE A 93 -14.43 0.35 1.76
N LYS A 94 -15.46 1.09 2.19
CA LYS A 94 -15.36 2.07 3.27
C LYS A 94 -15.56 1.33 4.58
N ALA A 95 -14.51 1.11 5.34
CA ALA A 95 -14.58 0.35 6.57
C ALA A 95 -15.49 1.06 7.59
N LYS A 96 -16.29 0.28 8.29
CA LYS A 96 -17.07 0.74 9.45
C LYS A 96 -16.34 0.34 10.71
N LYS A 97 -16.40 1.18 11.75
CA LYS A 97 -15.80 0.87 13.05
C LYS A 97 -16.36 -0.44 13.62
N GLY A 98 -15.46 -1.30 14.13
CA GLY A 98 -15.78 -2.62 14.63
C GLY A 98 -15.79 -3.68 13.54
N GLN A 99 -16.21 -4.90 13.90
CA GLN A 99 -16.22 -6.04 12.99
C GLN A 99 -17.42 -6.01 12.05
N HIS A 100 -17.14 -6.06 10.75
CA HIS A 100 -18.15 -6.11 9.70
C HIS A 100 -17.78 -7.09 8.59
N GLU A 101 -18.79 -7.71 8.01
CA GLU A 101 -18.69 -8.50 6.80
C GLU A 101 -19.11 -7.64 5.60
N TYR A 102 -18.27 -7.64 4.56
CA TYR A 102 -18.49 -6.88 3.31
C TYR A 102 -18.71 -7.88 2.19
N THR A 103 -19.89 -7.88 1.60
CA THR A 103 -20.20 -8.71 0.43
C THR A 103 -19.62 -8.05 -0.82
N ILE A 104 -18.63 -8.69 -1.42
CA ILE A 104 -17.96 -8.22 -2.64
C ILE A 104 -18.72 -8.68 -3.86
N SER A 105 -19.12 -9.96 -3.90
CA SER A 105 -19.96 -10.52 -4.95
C SER A 105 -20.76 -11.72 -4.42
N THR A 106 -21.90 -11.98 -5.02
CA THR A 106 -22.72 -13.18 -4.84
C THR A 106 -22.94 -13.94 -6.15
N SER A 107 -22.36 -13.45 -7.26
CA SER A 107 -22.67 -13.93 -8.61
C SER A 107 -21.46 -13.85 -9.55
N LEU A 108 -20.23 -14.10 -9.05
CA LEU A 108 -19.08 -14.27 -9.93
C LEU A 108 -19.36 -15.37 -10.97
N PRO A 109 -18.78 -15.30 -12.17
CA PRO A 109 -18.85 -16.40 -13.14
C PRO A 109 -18.39 -17.73 -12.54
N GLU A 110 -18.74 -18.83 -13.16
CA GLU A 110 -18.15 -20.12 -12.77
C GLU A 110 -16.69 -20.19 -13.20
N GLY A 111 -15.81 -20.65 -12.29
CA GLY A 111 -14.41 -20.79 -12.64
C GLY A 111 -13.45 -20.52 -11.48
N LYS A 112 -12.23 -20.21 -11.88
CA LYS A 112 -11.15 -19.78 -10.98
C LYS A 112 -11.13 -18.27 -10.93
N HIS A 113 -10.96 -17.74 -9.73
CA HIS A 113 -10.89 -16.32 -9.47
C HIS A 113 -9.62 -15.98 -8.69
N SER A 114 -9.14 -14.76 -8.85
CA SER A 114 -8.17 -14.12 -7.98
C SER A 114 -8.84 -13.02 -7.17
N VAL A 115 -8.31 -12.73 -5.99
CA VAL A 115 -8.67 -11.56 -5.20
C VAL A 115 -7.44 -10.92 -4.61
N GLU A 116 -7.38 -9.59 -4.65
CA GLU A 116 -6.45 -8.77 -3.89
C GLU A 116 -7.23 -7.78 -3.02
N ILE A 117 -7.06 -7.85 -1.70
CA ILE A 117 -7.57 -6.87 -0.74
C ILE A 117 -6.41 -5.94 -0.44
N TYR A 118 -6.52 -4.68 -0.85
CA TYR A 118 -5.45 -3.70 -0.82
C TYR A 118 -5.82 -2.50 0.04
N LYS A 119 -5.03 -2.20 1.09
CA LYS A 119 -5.25 -1.03 1.95
C LYS A 119 -4.88 0.26 1.22
N ARG A 120 -5.85 1.14 1.03
CA ARG A 120 -5.70 2.42 0.32
C ARG A 120 -5.10 3.50 1.21
N THR A 121 -5.55 3.55 2.46
CA THR A 121 -5.28 4.58 3.46
C THR A 121 -4.04 4.25 4.30
N GLU A 122 -3.53 5.22 5.04
CA GLU A 122 -2.32 5.11 5.86
C GLU A 122 -2.64 4.89 7.35
N GLY A 123 -1.62 4.97 8.21
CA GLY A 123 -1.78 4.71 9.64
C GLY A 123 -2.49 5.80 10.43
N GLU A 124 -2.59 7.02 9.89
CA GLU A 124 -3.37 8.10 10.50
C GLU A 124 -4.86 7.74 10.63
N GLU A 125 -5.38 6.97 9.70
CA GLU A 125 -6.75 6.45 9.75
C GLU A 125 -6.90 5.24 10.67
N GLY A 126 -5.82 4.80 11.32
CA GLY A 126 -5.81 3.66 12.23
C GLY A 126 -5.48 2.33 11.54
N TYR A 127 -5.72 1.23 12.25
CA TYR A 127 -5.53 -0.12 11.74
C TYR A 127 -6.85 -0.84 11.51
N SER A 128 -6.79 -1.90 10.72
CA SER A 128 -7.87 -2.88 10.60
C SER A 128 -7.32 -4.28 10.90
N LEU A 129 -8.10 -5.08 11.62
CA LEU A 129 -7.83 -6.50 11.78
C LEU A 129 -8.48 -7.26 10.62
N PHE A 130 -7.69 -8.05 9.90
CA PHE A 130 -8.26 -8.96 8.92
C PHE A 130 -8.80 -10.20 9.63
N LYS A 131 -10.09 -10.45 9.49
CA LYS A 131 -10.80 -11.53 10.18
C LYS A 131 -11.09 -12.73 9.28
N GLY A 132 -10.79 -12.64 7.97
CA GLY A 132 -10.91 -13.73 7.02
C GLY A 132 -11.78 -13.43 5.81
N LEU A 133 -12.03 -14.48 5.04
CA LEU A 133 -12.90 -14.44 3.86
C LEU A 133 -14.06 -15.43 4.03
N VAL A 134 -15.14 -15.19 3.26
CA VAL A 134 -16.20 -16.18 3.05
C VAL A 134 -16.35 -16.41 1.56
N ILE A 135 -16.25 -17.68 1.14
CA ILE A 135 -16.43 -18.13 -0.24
C ILE A 135 -17.37 -19.34 -0.27
N ASP A 136 -18.08 -19.58 -1.36
CA ASP A 136 -18.93 -20.77 -1.54
C ASP A 136 -18.22 -21.91 -2.29
N GLY A 137 -16.93 -21.73 -2.59
CA GLY A 137 -16.08 -22.71 -3.25
C GLY A 137 -14.87 -23.12 -2.41
N LYS A 138 -13.70 -23.20 -3.03
CA LYS A 138 -12.46 -23.65 -2.40
C LYS A 138 -11.32 -22.66 -2.68
N LEU A 139 -10.43 -22.47 -1.71
CA LEU A 139 -9.14 -21.85 -1.97
C LEU A 139 -8.30 -22.74 -2.88
N LEU A 140 -7.57 -22.10 -3.77
CA LEU A 140 -6.59 -22.71 -4.65
C LEU A 140 -5.17 -22.45 -4.12
N ASN A 141 -4.16 -22.90 -4.88
CA ASN A 141 -2.78 -22.56 -4.56
C ASN A 141 -2.62 -21.03 -4.49
N PRO A 142 -1.82 -20.52 -3.53
CA PRO A 142 -1.62 -19.08 -3.39
C PRO A 142 -0.99 -18.48 -4.65
N PRO A 143 -1.20 -17.20 -4.92
CA PRO A 143 -0.47 -16.50 -5.96
C PRO A 143 1.04 -16.59 -5.74
N ALA A 144 1.81 -16.60 -6.83
CA ALA A 144 3.27 -16.60 -6.74
C ALA A 144 3.79 -15.27 -6.17
N ARG A 145 4.78 -15.34 -5.28
CA ARG A 145 5.49 -14.14 -4.82
C ARG A 145 6.41 -13.61 -5.91
N PHE A 146 6.47 -12.29 -6.01
CA PHE A 146 7.52 -11.67 -6.80
C PHE A 146 8.88 -11.85 -6.12
N LYS A 147 9.94 -12.00 -6.92
CA LYS A 147 11.30 -12.16 -6.41
C LYS A 147 11.94 -10.82 -6.04
N ARG A 148 11.59 -9.76 -6.75
CA ARG A 148 12.09 -8.39 -6.52
C ARG A 148 11.35 -7.77 -5.35
N ARG A 149 12.06 -6.97 -4.55
CA ARG A 149 11.54 -6.37 -3.32
C ARG A 149 11.92 -4.91 -3.22
N ILE A 150 10.93 -4.06 -3.03
CA ILE A 150 11.10 -2.61 -2.87
C ILE A 150 10.54 -2.20 -1.51
N GLU A 151 11.31 -1.42 -0.75
CA GLU A 151 10.78 -0.72 0.41
C GLU A 151 10.88 0.78 0.16
N ILE A 152 9.84 1.53 0.51
CA ILE A 152 9.82 2.98 0.33
C ILE A 152 9.48 3.70 1.63
N TYR A 153 10.24 4.75 1.91
CA TYR A 153 10.01 5.71 2.99
C TYR A 153 9.57 7.02 2.38
N GLY A 154 8.42 7.53 2.80
CA GLY A 154 7.86 8.72 2.17
C GLY A 154 6.77 9.41 2.99
N ASP A 155 6.23 10.44 2.41
CA ASP A 155 5.17 11.28 2.96
C ASP A 155 3.82 11.06 2.25
N SER A 156 2.97 12.09 2.21
CA SER A 156 1.67 12.09 1.56
C SER A 156 1.71 11.73 0.07
N ILE A 157 2.78 12.12 -0.65
CA ILE A 157 2.95 11.79 -2.07
C ILE A 157 3.08 10.28 -2.25
N THR A 158 3.80 9.63 -1.34
CA THR A 158 3.99 8.17 -1.32
C THR A 158 2.76 7.45 -0.82
N SER A 159 2.04 8.01 0.17
CA SER A 159 0.77 7.47 0.66
C SER A 159 -0.35 7.54 -0.38
N GLY A 160 -0.27 8.46 -1.34
CA GLY A 160 -1.30 8.68 -2.36
C GLY A 160 -2.43 9.58 -1.88
N MET A 161 -2.11 10.60 -1.06
CA MET A 161 -3.07 11.59 -0.56
C MET A 161 -3.79 12.28 -1.71
N GLY A 162 -5.13 12.24 -1.69
CA GLY A 162 -6.00 12.92 -2.66
C GLY A 162 -5.71 12.64 -4.14
N ASN A 163 -5.04 11.53 -4.46
CA ASN A 163 -4.61 11.27 -5.83
C ASN A 163 -5.77 10.93 -6.79
N GLU A 164 -6.93 10.52 -6.28
CA GLU A 164 -8.15 10.31 -7.07
C GLU A 164 -9.08 11.54 -7.10
N ALA A 165 -8.72 12.64 -6.41
CA ALA A 165 -9.47 13.88 -6.48
C ALA A 165 -9.44 14.47 -7.90
N ALA A 166 -10.47 15.20 -8.27
CA ALA A 166 -10.50 15.94 -9.53
C ALA A 166 -9.40 17.01 -9.56
N ASP A 167 -8.95 17.39 -10.76
CA ASP A 167 -8.01 18.48 -10.92
C ASP A 167 -8.58 19.77 -10.28
N ASN A 168 -7.74 20.52 -9.56
CA ASN A 168 -8.09 21.73 -8.82
C ASN A 168 -9.09 21.54 -7.65
N ALA A 169 -9.55 20.32 -7.35
CA ALA A 169 -10.32 20.04 -6.15
C ALA A 169 -9.41 19.96 -4.91
N ARG A 170 -10.00 20.09 -3.73
CA ARG A 170 -9.33 19.75 -2.47
C ARG A 170 -8.92 18.27 -2.51
N ASP A 171 -7.93 17.91 -1.72
CA ASP A 171 -7.32 16.57 -1.73
C ASP A 171 -7.30 15.92 -0.34
N ASP A 172 -8.21 16.35 0.54
CA ASP A 172 -8.32 15.90 1.93
C ASP A 172 -9.38 14.82 2.17
N LEU A 173 -10.10 14.39 1.14
CA LEU A 173 -11.10 13.33 1.27
C LEU A 173 -10.44 11.95 1.34
N LEU A 174 -10.75 11.19 2.39
CA LEU A 174 -10.21 9.84 2.58
C LEU A 174 -10.64 8.86 1.47
N SER A 175 -11.80 9.07 0.86
CA SER A 175 -12.28 8.30 -0.30
C SER A 175 -11.41 8.46 -1.54
N GLU A 176 -10.67 9.56 -1.63
CA GLU A 176 -9.79 9.90 -2.74
C GLU A 176 -8.30 9.63 -2.44
N LYS A 177 -7.98 9.20 -1.22
CA LYS A 177 -6.66 8.69 -0.84
C LYS A 177 -6.54 7.25 -1.33
N ASN A 178 -5.60 6.98 -2.25
CA ASN A 178 -5.44 5.65 -2.82
C ASN A 178 -3.98 5.29 -3.10
N ASN A 179 -3.36 4.57 -2.17
CA ASN A 179 -1.98 4.10 -2.32
C ASN A 179 -1.79 3.21 -3.55
N TYR A 180 -2.82 2.50 -4.03
CA TYR A 180 -2.73 1.65 -5.21
C TYR A 180 -2.31 2.44 -6.46
N TRP A 181 -2.75 3.70 -6.57
CA TRP A 181 -2.42 4.61 -7.65
C TRP A 181 -1.30 5.60 -7.31
N ALA A 182 -0.62 5.45 -6.17
CA ALA A 182 0.61 6.17 -5.87
C ALA A 182 1.77 5.66 -6.75
N TYR A 183 2.70 6.55 -7.08
CA TYR A 183 3.78 6.27 -8.02
C TYR A 183 4.62 5.03 -7.68
N ALA A 184 4.90 4.81 -6.39
CA ALA A 184 5.68 3.66 -5.93
C ALA A 184 4.94 2.34 -6.16
N SER A 185 3.64 2.30 -5.88
CA SER A 185 2.80 1.12 -6.08
C SER A 185 2.61 0.79 -7.57
N ILE A 186 2.46 1.81 -8.42
CA ILE A 186 2.44 1.63 -9.87
C ILE A 186 3.79 1.06 -10.35
N ALA A 187 4.90 1.67 -9.93
CA ALA A 187 6.24 1.24 -10.31
C ALA A 187 6.55 -0.19 -9.85
N ALA A 188 6.16 -0.56 -8.63
CA ALA A 188 6.36 -1.92 -8.11
C ALA A 188 5.63 -2.96 -8.96
N ARG A 189 4.38 -2.70 -9.35
CA ARG A 189 3.63 -3.60 -10.26
C ARG A 189 4.30 -3.72 -11.63
N GLU A 190 4.72 -2.62 -12.25
CA GLU A 190 5.42 -2.63 -13.54
C GLU A 190 6.79 -3.33 -13.50
N LEU A 191 7.44 -3.34 -12.34
CA LEU A 191 8.71 -4.01 -12.11
C LEU A 191 8.56 -5.46 -11.64
N ASN A 192 7.34 -5.96 -11.47
CA ASN A 192 7.04 -7.26 -10.83
C ASN A 192 7.77 -7.41 -9.49
N ALA A 193 7.57 -6.45 -8.60
CA ALA A 193 8.18 -6.39 -7.27
C ALA A 193 7.14 -6.37 -6.15
N GLU A 194 7.45 -7.01 -5.04
CA GLU A 194 6.74 -6.78 -3.78
C GLU A 194 7.12 -5.39 -3.24
N LEU A 195 6.16 -4.69 -2.64
CA LEU A 195 6.36 -3.35 -2.09
C LEU A 195 5.97 -3.30 -0.61
N HIS A 196 6.86 -2.76 0.22
CA HIS A 196 6.53 -2.27 1.55
C HIS A 196 6.53 -0.75 1.52
N THR A 197 5.40 -0.14 1.85
CA THR A 197 5.24 1.32 1.89
C THR A 197 5.22 1.79 3.33
N ILE A 198 6.25 2.55 3.71
CA ILE A 198 6.41 3.15 5.04
C ILE A 198 6.25 4.65 4.88
N SER A 199 5.02 5.10 4.97
CA SER A 199 4.70 6.50 4.69
C SER A 199 3.56 7.02 5.56
N GLN A 200 3.58 8.32 5.80
CA GLN A 200 2.52 9.06 6.44
C GLN A 200 2.46 10.49 5.91
N SER A 201 1.27 10.98 5.64
CA SER A 201 1.03 12.37 5.22
C SER A 201 1.52 13.34 6.31
N GLY A 202 2.27 14.36 5.90
CA GLY A 202 2.78 15.38 6.83
C GLY A 202 4.11 15.04 7.52
N ILE A 203 4.67 13.84 7.30
CA ILE A 203 5.94 13.44 7.93
C ILE A 203 7.15 14.09 7.24
N GLY A 204 8.16 14.49 8.01
CA GLY A 204 9.46 14.97 7.54
C GLY A 204 10.60 14.24 8.21
N ILE A 205 11.82 14.59 7.84
CA ILE A 205 13.05 14.06 8.44
C ILE A 205 13.48 14.89 9.66
N MET A 206 13.35 16.20 9.60
CA MET A 206 13.75 17.11 10.67
C MET A 206 12.57 17.62 11.48
N ILE A 207 11.42 17.78 10.82
CA ILE A 207 10.19 18.30 11.39
C ILE A 207 8.97 17.77 10.64
N SER A 208 7.88 17.53 11.34
CA SER A 208 6.60 17.05 10.79
C SER A 208 5.46 17.97 11.20
N TRP A 209 4.27 17.79 10.62
CA TRP A 209 3.04 18.46 11.03
C TRP A 209 2.49 17.96 12.39
N PHE A 210 3.11 16.94 12.96
CA PHE A 210 2.78 16.29 14.22
C PHE A 210 4.08 15.99 15.03
N PRO A 211 4.01 15.53 16.31
CA PRO A 211 5.17 15.54 17.21
C PRO A 211 6.20 14.41 17.02
N PHE A 212 6.23 13.74 15.87
CA PHE A 212 7.29 12.77 15.54
C PHE A 212 7.73 12.90 14.08
N ILE A 213 8.90 12.38 13.77
CA ILE A 213 9.56 12.49 12.47
C ILE A 213 9.87 11.09 11.91
N MET A 214 10.17 11.01 10.62
CA MET A 214 10.45 9.73 9.96
C MET A 214 11.57 8.94 10.66
N PRO A 215 12.67 9.50 11.15
CA PRO A 215 13.68 8.76 11.92
C PRO A 215 13.17 8.07 13.19
N GLN A 216 12.02 8.50 13.75
CA GLN A 216 11.36 7.90 14.90
C GLN A 216 10.25 6.91 14.53
N PHE A 217 9.90 6.86 13.25
CA PHE A 217 8.74 6.14 12.75
C PHE A 217 9.09 4.97 11.81
N TYR A 218 10.24 5.06 11.12
CA TYR A 218 10.61 4.15 10.03
C TYR A 218 10.77 2.70 10.43
N ASP A 219 11.08 2.40 11.69
CA ASP A 219 11.34 1.05 12.19
C ASP A 219 10.18 0.43 12.98
N GLN A 220 9.02 1.06 12.98
CA GLN A 220 7.83 0.53 13.64
C GLN A 220 7.19 -0.60 12.83
N LEU A 221 6.57 -1.54 13.54
CA LEU A 221 5.72 -2.58 12.96
C LEU A 221 4.33 -2.00 12.65
N SER A 222 3.75 -1.21 13.55
CA SER A 222 2.47 -0.53 13.37
C SER A 222 2.66 0.90 12.86
N ALA A 223 1.83 1.33 11.90
CA ALA A 223 1.82 2.69 11.37
C ALA A 223 0.97 3.69 12.19
N VAL A 224 0.38 3.26 13.32
CA VAL A 224 -0.54 4.11 14.08
C VAL A 224 0.23 4.98 15.07
N GLY A 225 0.46 6.24 14.68
CA GLY A 225 1.19 7.20 15.48
C GLY A 225 2.64 6.80 15.78
N ASN A 226 3.29 7.51 16.71
CA ASN A 226 4.58 7.07 17.26
C ASN A 226 4.31 6.08 18.40
N ASN A 227 4.83 4.86 18.28
CA ASN A 227 4.55 3.74 19.17
C ASN A 227 5.79 2.86 19.40
N ASP A 228 5.73 1.97 20.39
CA ASP A 228 6.86 1.11 20.79
C ASP A 228 6.95 -0.20 20.00
N THR A 229 6.15 -0.40 18.95
CA THR A 229 6.24 -1.60 18.12
C THR A 229 7.48 -1.56 17.25
N GLN A 230 8.15 -2.71 17.10
CA GLN A 230 9.39 -2.81 16.33
C GLN A 230 9.23 -3.75 15.15
N TRP A 231 9.65 -3.29 13.97
CA TRP A 231 9.75 -4.13 12.79
C TRP A 231 11.03 -4.97 12.85
N ASP A 232 10.89 -6.27 12.67
CA ASP A 232 12.03 -7.16 12.52
C ASP A 232 12.54 -7.14 11.07
N PHE A 233 13.57 -6.35 10.82
CA PHE A 233 14.18 -6.17 9.49
C PHE A 233 14.79 -7.46 8.91
N SER A 234 14.99 -8.51 9.70
CA SER A 234 15.48 -9.81 9.22
C SER A 234 14.42 -10.61 8.47
N LYS A 235 13.13 -10.35 8.73
CA LYS A 235 12.01 -11.08 8.12
C LYS A 235 11.82 -10.79 6.63
N TRP A 236 12.25 -9.62 6.18
CA TRP A 236 12.08 -9.22 4.80
C TRP A 236 13.14 -8.18 4.41
N THR A 237 13.91 -8.48 3.37
CA THR A 237 15.02 -7.64 2.92
C THR A 237 14.74 -7.13 1.51
N PRO A 238 14.69 -5.81 1.26
CA PRO A 238 14.51 -5.23 -0.07
C PRO A 238 15.81 -5.30 -0.89
N ASP A 239 15.65 -5.41 -2.21
CA ASP A 239 16.73 -5.19 -3.19
C ASP A 239 16.92 -3.70 -3.44
N LEU A 240 15.83 -2.94 -3.36
CA LEU A 240 15.77 -1.51 -3.60
C LEU A 240 15.06 -0.80 -2.45
N VAL A 241 15.68 0.25 -1.93
CA VAL A 241 15.06 1.20 -1.01
C VAL A 241 14.92 2.55 -1.68
N ILE A 242 13.77 3.19 -1.51
CA ILE A 242 13.51 4.56 -2.01
C ILE A 242 13.21 5.45 -0.80
N VAL A 243 13.83 6.62 -0.74
CA VAL A 243 13.57 7.64 0.27
C VAL A 243 13.05 8.88 -0.47
N ASN A 244 11.75 9.16 -0.36
CA ASN A 244 11.12 10.34 -0.97
C ASN A 244 10.55 11.23 0.14
N LEU A 245 11.41 12.07 0.69
CA LEU A 245 11.16 12.92 1.85
C LEU A 245 11.81 14.29 1.65
N PHE A 246 11.55 15.23 2.54
CA PHE A 246 11.94 16.64 2.54
C PHE A 246 10.88 17.60 1.97
N GLN A 247 9.76 17.10 1.45
CA GLN A 247 8.68 18.00 1.03
C GLN A 247 8.10 18.76 2.23
N ASN A 248 7.78 18.07 3.32
CA ASN A 248 7.23 18.69 4.52
C ASN A 248 8.25 19.54 5.26
N ASP A 249 9.51 19.10 5.30
CA ASP A 249 10.61 19.89 5.86
C ASP A 249 10.74 21.22 5.10
N SER A 250 10.59 21.23 3.76
CA SER A 250 10.69 22.44 2.96
C SER A 250 9.65 23.49 3.35
N TRP A 251 8.44 23.06 3.64
CA TRP A 251 7.39 23.97 4.08
C TRP A 251 7.59 24.44 5.52
N LEU A 252 7.82 23.51 6.44
CA LEU A 252 7.88 23.80 7.86
C LEU A 252 9.14 24.57 8.26
N VAL A 253 10.27 24.34 7.56
CA VAL A 253 11.53 25.06 7.80
C VAL A 253 11.53 26.40 7.07
N ASP A 254 11.32 26.40 5.74
CA ASP A 254 11.53 27.61 4.93
C ASP A 254 10.32 28.55 4.91
N ARG A 255 9.13 28.02 4.67
CA ARG A 255 7.92 28.82 4.55
C ARG A 255 7.37 29.24 5.91
N ASP A 256 7.18 28.27 6.81
CA ASP A 256 6.48 28.45 8.09
C ASP A 256 7.43 28.74 9.25
N LYS A 257 8.76 28.54 9.06
CA LYS A 257 9.85 28.79 10.04
C LYS A 257 9.60 28.17 11.43
N LYS A 258 8.98 26.98 11.42
CA LYS A 258 8.57 26.27 12.65
C LYS A 258 9.71 25.57 13.37
N LEU A 259 10.86 25.34 12.71
CA LEU A 259 12.06 24.75 13.31
C LEU A 259 13.01 25.84 13.78
N GLN A 260 13.23 25.90 15.10
CA GLN A 260 14.12 26.88 15.72
C GLN A 260 15.13 26.20 16.66
N PRO A 261 16.40 26.64 16.70
CA PRO A 261 16.98 27.68 15.81
C PRO A 261 16.90 27.27 14.34
N PHE A 262 16.83 28.26 13.42
CA PHE A 262 16.73 27.96 12.00
C PHE A 262 17.94 27.12 11.54
N PRO A 263 17.76 25.95 10.95
CA PRO A 263 18.85 25.04 10.65
C PRO A 263 19.73 25.57 9.50
N SER A 264 21.03 25.42 9.66
CA SER A 264 21.97 25.67 8.57
C SER A 264 21.79 24.64 7.44
N ASP A 265 22.36 24.92 6.28
CA ASP A 265 22.32 23.97 5.15
C ASP A 265 23.06 22.68 5.49
N GLU A 266 24.19 22.77 6.22
CA GLU A 266 24.91 21.59 6.70
C GLU A 266 24.08 20.73 7.65
N GLN A 267 23.28 21.33 8.54
CA GLN A 267 22.38 20.60 9.42
C GLN A 267 21.27 19.87 8.65
N LYS A 268 20.73 20.47 7.59
CA LYS A 268 19.74 19.81 6.72
C LYS A 268 20.36 18.60 5.99
N ILE A 269 21.56 18.81 5.41
CA ILE A 269 22.32 17.76 4.75
C ILE A 269 22.62 16.62 5.72
N GLN A 270 23.10 16.94 6.94
CA GLN A 270 23.48 15.95 7.92
C GLN A 270 22.26 15.15 8.42
N ALA A 271 21.11 15.79 8.64
CA ALA A 271 19.86 15.10 9.03
C ALA A 271 19.44 14.05 7.97
N TYR A 272 19.57 14.39 6.69
CA TYR A 272 19.30 13.43 5.61
C TYR A 272 20.32 12.28 5.60
N VAL A 273 21.62 12.59 5.75
CA VAL A 273 22.69 11.59 5.86
C VAL A 273 22.42 10.62 7.01
N ASP A 274 22.08 11.12 8.19
CA ASP A 274 21.86 10.30 9.38
C ASP A 274 20.68 9.35 9.19
N PHE A 275 19.60 9.83 8.59
CA PHE A 275 18.45 8.98 8.26
C PHE A 275 18.82 7.88 7.23
N VAL A 276 19.50 8.23 6.14
CA VAL A 276 19.94 7.27 5.12
C VAL A 276 20.92 6.25 5.70
N ARG A 277 21.79 6.67 6.62
CA ARG A 277 22.69 5.76 7.34
C ARG A 277 21.94 4.76 8.21
N SER A 278 20.88 5.19 8.89
CA SER A 278 20.06 4.27 9.68
C SER A 278 19.42 3.19 8.81
N ILE A 279 18.92 3.56 7.62
CA ILE A 279 18.41 2.61 6.62
C ILE A 279 19.52 1.68 6.10
N ARG A 280 20.69 2.25 5.74
CA ARG A 280 21.84 1.47 5.24
C ARG A 280 22.30 0.44 6.26
N ALA A 281 22.26 0.75 7.55
CA ALA A 281 22.59 -0.17 8.62
C ALA A 281 21.64 -1.38 8.67
N LYS A 282 20.36 -1.19 8.35
CA LYS A 282 19.36 -2.26 8.26
C LYS A 282 19.51 -3.07 6.96
N TYR A 283 19.85 -2.42 5.85
CA TYR A 283 19.90 -3.02 4.50
C TYR A 283 21.26 -2.77 3.82
N PRO A 284 22.33 -3.43 4.27
CA PRO A 284 23.70 -3.13 3.80
C PRO A 284 23.94 -3.41 2.32
N LYS A 285 23.10 -4.22 1.68
CA LYS A 285 23.27 -4.61 0.27
C LYS A 285 22.28 -3.95 -0.69
N ALA A 286 21.23 -3.31 -0.20
CA ALA A 286 20.18 -2.71 -1.04
C ALA A 286 20.73 -1.55 -1.87
N GLN A 287 20.22 -1.38 -3.09
CA GLN A 287 20.32 -0.11 -3.80
C GLN A 287 19.45 0.92 -3.05
N ILE A 288 19.97 2.12 -2.81
CA ILE A 288 19.17 3.23 -2.24
C ILE A 288 18.99 4.30 -3.32
N ILE A 289 17.76 4.78 -3.48
CA ILE A 289 17.42 5.94 -4.31
C ILE A 289 16.88 7.03 -3.39
N CYS A 290 17.64 8.12 -3.27
CA CYS A 290 17.24 9.32 -2.57
C CYS A 290 16.45 10.20 -3.54
N ALA A 291 15.15 10.29 -3.34
CA ALA A 291 14.21 10.94 -4.22
C ALA A 291 13.60 12.19 -3.59
N LEU A 292 13.04 13.06 -4.41
CA LEU A 292 12.19 14.17 -4.00
C LEU A 292 11.14 14.46 -5.08
N GLY A 293 9.95 14.85 -4.64
CA GLY A 293 8.89 15.38 -5.47
C GLY A 293 7.69 14.46 -5.59
N SER A 294 6.68 14.94 -6.29
CA SER A 294 6.66 15.98 -7.34
C SER A 294 5.83 17.22 -6.94
N MET A 295 6.05 17.76 -5.75
CA MET A 295 5.45 19.02 -5.32
C MET A 295 6.52 20.15 -5.32
N ASP A 296 6.20 21.29 -4.72
CA ASP A 296 6.98 22.53 -4.84
C ASP A 296 8.38 22.49 -4.22
N ALA A 297 8.72 21.50 -3.39
CA ALA A 297 10.12 21.31 -2.97
C ALA A 297 11.09 21.05 -4.13
N THR A 298 10.56 20.61 -5.29
CA THR A 298 11.34 20.43 -6.53
C THR A 298 11.14 21.55 -7.55
N ALA A 299 10.42 22.63 -7.18
CA ALA A 299 10.23 23.80 -8.05
C ALA A 299 11.55 24.55 -8.33
N ASN A 300 12.53 24.37 -7.48
CA ASN A 300 13.88 24.91 -7.63
C ASN A 300 14.92 23.92 -7.08
N ASP A 301 16.19 24.24 -7.26
CA ASP A 301 17.29 23.34 -6.92
C ASP A 301 17.64 23.30 -5.42
N LYS A 302 17.04 24.10 -4.55
CA LYS A 302 17.45 24.23 -3.15
C LYS A 302 17.41 22.91 -2.41
N TRP A 303 16.22 22.30 -2.27
CA TRP A 303 16.04 21.04 -1.56
C TRP A 303 16.61 19.83 -2.30
N PRO A 304 16.52 19.74 -3.64
CA PRO A 304 17.28 18.76 -4.41
C PRO A 304 18.79 18.81 -4.16
N ASN A 305 19.38 20.00 -4.02
CA ASN A 305 20.82 20.13 -3.76
C ASN A 305 21.23 19.64 -2.37
N TYR A 306 20.40 19.78 -1.34
CA TYR A 306 20.68 19.16 -0.03
C TYR A 306 20.74 17.63 -0.13
N ILE A 307 19.83 17.02 -0.89
CA ILE A 307 19.84 15.56 -1.12
C ILE A 307 21.04 15.14 -1.95
N LYS A 308 21.39 15.88 -3.01
CA LYS A 308 22.61 15.61 -3.80
C LYS A 308 23.85 15.66 -2.92
N ALA A 309 23.98 16.70 -2.08
CA ALA A 309 25.11 16.85 -1.17
C ALA A 309 25.15 15.71 -0.12
N ALA A 310 24.01 15.32 0.41
CA ALA A 310 23.92 14.17 1.33
C ALA A 310 24.36 12.86 0.65
N VAL A 311 23.93 12.60 -0.58
CA VAL A 311 24.34 11.42 -1.34
C VAL A 311 25.83 11.43 -1.65
N GLU A 312 26.41 12.59 -2.03
CA GLU A 312 27.86 12.69 -2.24
C GLU A 312 28.64 12.47 -0.94
N LYS A 313 28.15 12.99 0.19
CA LYS A 313 28.74 12.72 1.51
C LYS A 313 28.67 11.21 1.86
N MET A 314 27.56 10.53 1.55
CA MET A 314 27.46 9.07 1.72
C MET A 314 28.50 8.32 0.87
N LYS A 315 28.74 8.74 -0.37
CA LYS A 315 29.72 8.11 -1.25
C LYS A 315 31.17 8.37 -0.79
N GLN A 316 31.48 9.58 -0.37
CA GLN A 316 32.84 9.99 0.00
C GLN A 316 33.22 9.52 1.40
N ASP A 317 32.41 9.85 2.42
CA ASP A 317 32.76 9.61 3.82
C ASP A 317 32.47 8.16 4.25
N TYR A 318 31.41 7.55 3.68
CA TYR A 318 30.97 6.20 4.04
C TYR A 318 31.22 5.15 2.94
N ARG A 319 31.81 5.57 1.81
CA ARG A 319 32.14 4.70 0.65
C ARG A 319 30.94 3.92 0.12
N ASP A 320 29.72 4.49 0.24
CA ASP A 320 28.50 3.86 -0.26
C ASP A 320 28.43 3.95 -1.79
N LYS A 321 28.58 2.82 -2.46
CA LYS A 321 28.55 2.71 -3.92
C LYS A 321 27.13 2.39 -4.47
N LYS A 322 26.18 2.09 -3.59
CA LYS A 322 24.82 1.68 -3.96
C LYS A 322 23.79 2.74 -3.55
N ILE A 323 24.07 3.98 -3.88
CA ILE A 323 23.21 5.10 -3.59
C ILE A 323 23.20 6.09 -4.76
N ASP A 324 22.00 6.54 -5.13
CA ASP A 324 21.78 7.48 -6.23
C ASP A 324 20.66 8.48 -5.89
N THR A 325 20.51 9.53 -6.70
CA THR A 325 19.41 10.49 -6.59
C THR A 325 18.43 10.36 -7.74
N LEU A 326 17.14 10.62 -7.50
CA LEU A 326 16.09 10.74 -8.50
C LEU A 326 15.10 11.83 -8.09
N PHE A 327 14.95 12.88 -8.90
CA PHE A 327 13.99 13.95 -8.63
C PHE A 327 12.84 13.88 -9.61
N PHE A 328 11.61 13.97 -9.08
CA PHE A 328 10.40 14.03 -9.90
C PHE A 328 10.12 15.49 -10.29
N ASP A 329 9.55 15.66 -11.47
CA ASP A 329 9.34 16.99 -12.03
C ASP A 329 8.18 17.71 -11.31
N PHE A 330 8.41 18.93 -10.89
CA PHE A 330 7.35 19.82 -10.41
C PHE A 330 6.46 20.23 -11.57
N THR A 331 5.18 19.95 -11.44
CA THR A 331 4.20 20.19 -12.52
C THR A 331 3.45 21.51 -12.38
N GLY A 332 3.82 22.35 -11.40
CA GLY A 332 3.09 23.59 -11.09
C GLY A 332 1.75 23.35 -10.37
N TYR A 333 1.51 22.13 -9.92
CA TYR A 333 0.28 21.74 -9.28
C TYR A 333 0.30 22.14 -7.79
N GLY A 334 -0.68 22.90 -7.36
CA GLY A 334 -0.76 23.40 -5.97
C GLY A 334 -1.30 22.40 -4.95
N GLN A 335 -1.61 21.18 -5.39
CA GLN A 335 -2.17 20.09 -4.59
C GLN A 335 -1.27 18.85 -4.66
N HIS A 336 -1.67 17.74 -4.03
CA HIS A 336 -0.98 16.47 -4.18
C HIS A 336 -1.07 15.94 -5.62
N PRO A 337 -0.09 15.15 -6.09
CA PRO A 337 -0.12 14.59 -7.44
C PRO A 337 -1.35 13.71 -7.65
N ARG A 338 -2.10 13.96 -8.72
CA ARG A 338 -3.22 13.12 -9.14
C ARG A 338 -2.70 11.83 -9.80
N VAL A 339 -3.61 10.93 -10.15
CA VAL A 339 -3.25 9.65 -10.78
C VAL A 339 -2.40 9.84 -12.04
N ALA A 340 -2.67 10.87 -12.83
CA ALA A 340 -1.88 11.15 -14.05
C ALA A 340 -0.41 11.50 -13.71
N GLN A 341 -0.18 12.36 -12.74
CA GLN A 341 1.17 12.73 -12.28
C GLN A 341 1.86 11.54 -11.59
N ASN A 342 1.12 10.75 -10.80
CA ASN A 342 1.65 9.52 -10.21
C ASN A 342 2.10 8.52 -11.27
N LYS A 343 1.36 8.34 -12.37
CA LYS A 343 1.77 7.51 -13.53
C LYS A 343 3.03 8.05 -14.19
N ALA A 344 3.16 9.37 -14.36
CA ALA A 344 4.38 9.98 -14.91
C ALA A 344 5.59 9.76 -14.00
N ASN A 345 5.44 9.96 -12.70
CA ASN A 345 6.47 9.70 -11.69
C ASN A 345 6.87 8.21 -11.67
N ALA A 346 5.90 7.30 -11.73
CA ALA A 346 6.15 5.87 -11.80
C ALA A 346 6.97 5.51 -13.04
N LYS A 347 6.61 6.03 -14.22
CA LYS A 347 7.37 5.82 -15.46
C LYS A 347 8.82 6.27 -15.33
N LYS A 348 9.06 7.45 -14.72
CA LYS A 348 10.41 7.97 -14.48
C LYS A 348 11.20 7.05 -13.55
N LEU A 349 10.58 6.60 -12.46
CA LEU A 349 11.16 5.65 -11.50
C LEU A 349 11.47 4.30 -12.14
N VAL A 350 10.53 3.71 -12.86
CA VAL A 350 10.69 2.42 -13.56
C VAL A 350 11.86 2.46 -14.54
N ASN A 351 11.94 3.52 -15.37
CA ASN A 351 13.03 3.69 -16.32
C ASN A 351 14.39 3.79 -15.62
N PHE A 352 14.46 4.52 -14.50
CA PHE A 352 15.67 4.64 -13.72
C PHE A 352 16.08 3.29 -13.13
N VAL A 353 15.16 2.57 -12.50
CA VAL A 353 15.41 1.28 -11.85
C VAL A 353 15.83 0.23 -12.87
N ARG A 354 15.14 0.13 -14.01
CA ARG A 354 15.52 -0.80 -15.10
C ARG A 354 16.95 -0.58 -15.57
N LYS A 355 17.32 0.68 -15.78
CA LYS A 355 18.70 1.03 -16.18
C LYS A 355 19.73 0.73 -15.10
N LYS A 356 19.39 1.00 -13.83
CA LYS A 356 20.34 0.88 -12.71
C LYS A 356 20.53 -0.53 -12.21
N MET A 357 19.45 -1.33 -12.19
CA MET A 357 19.41 -2.65 -11.55
C MET A 357 19.27 -3.80 -12.55
N ASN A 358 19.15 -3.53 -13.83
CA ASN A 358 18.89 -4.56 -14.86
C ASN A 358 17.58 -5.35 -14.61
N TRP A 359 16.52 -4.68 -14.19
CA TRP A 359 15.23 -5.31 -13.87
C TRP A 359 14.28 -5.39 -15.06
#